data_ea8d2016818913b09b2a933559c4cde8
#
_entry.id   ea8d2016818913b09b2a933559c4cde8
#
_cell.length_a   1.000
_cell.length_b   1.000
_cell.length_c   1.000
_cell.angle_alpha   90.00
_cell.angle_beta   90.00
_cell.angle_gamma   90.00
#
_symmetry.space_group_name_H-M   'P 1'
#
loop_
_entity.id
_entity.type
_entity.pdbx_description
1 polymer ?
#
loop_
_entity_poly.entity_id
_entity_poly.type
_entity_poly.pdbx_seq_one_letter_code
_entity_poly.pdbx_strand_id
1 'polypeptide(L)'
;MKELSNRAIGRITGLSIVIMAVLAGLVFGMYFDGLMSLEDAGQLVQAIEADVSAFRWATVGWLMILLTDLVAAWGLHRYYREQAPAVAQLMGWFRVLYSAVLAVAIGCLPLVLLVVEGQLGAGQPELAQLFLQGFSQIWSLGLILFGVHLLLLGGLVYGPTVMQRILGVLLLIGGLGYMVVHLGGFLVPSASSTIAAIESVLMAPMMLGEVGLAFWLLFRREK
;
A
#
# COMPACT_ATOMS: atom_id res chain seq x y z
N MET A 1 3.37 -24.31 21.66
CA MET A 1 3.89 -22.93 21.40
C MET A 1 3.18 -22.00 22.37
N LYS A 2 3.92 -21.16 23.14
CA LYS A 2 3.31 -20.13 24.00
C LYS A 2 2.57 -19.11 23.12
N GLU A 3 1.33 -18.77 23.47
CA GLU A 3 0.64 -17.68 22.82
C GLU A 3 1.37 -16.36 23.04
N LEU A 4 1.45 -15.54 21.96
CA LEU A 4 2.06 -14.22 22.05
C LEU A 4 1.14 -13.29 22.87
N SER A 5 1.72 -12.47 23.74
CA SER A 5 0.98 -11.43 24.44
C SER A 5 0.48 -10.37 23.48
N ASN A 6 -0.62 -9.68 23.83
CA ASN A 6 -1.15 -8.58 23.02
C ASN A 6 -0.10 -7.49 22.77
N ARG A 7 0.76 -7.22 23.77
CA ARG A 7 1.88 -6.30 23.61
C ARG A 7 2.89 -6.75 22.55
N ALA A 8 3.23 -8.05 22.50
CA ALA A 8 4.13 -8.59 21.49
C ALA A 8 3.49 -8.48 20.10
N ILE A 9 2.21 -8.82 19.98
CA ILE A 9 1.44 -8.69 18.73
C ILE A 9 1.42 -7.23 18.27
N GLY A 10 1.08 -6.28 19.16
CA GLY A 10 1.06 -4.86 18.84
C GLY A 10 2.42 -4.34 18.33
N ARG A 11 3.53 -4.77 18.99
CA ARG A 11 4.88 -4.39 18.55
C ARG A 11 5.27 -4.97 17.20
N ILE A 12 4.97 -6.25 16.93
CA ILE A 12 5.23 -6.90 15.65
C ILE A 12 4.44 -6.17 14.56
N THR A 13 3.17 -5.88 14.81
CA THR A 13 2.30 -5.16 13.89
C THR A 13 2.80 -3.75 13.61
N GLY A 14 3.09 -2.97 14.66
CA GLY A 14 3.60 -1.62 14.50
C GLY A 14 4.94 -1.60 13.76
N LEU A 15 5.85 -2.53 14.04
CA LEU A 15 7.13 -2.64 13.34
C LEU A 15 6.93 -2.98 11.86
N SER A 16 6.03 -3.92 11.53
CA SER A 16 5.77 -4.29 10.13
C SER A 16 5.20 -3.11 9.33
N ILE A 17 4.29 -2.32 9.92
CA ILE A 17 3.75 -1.12 9.26
C ILE A 17 4.83 -0.05 9.06
N VAL A 18 5.72 0.17 10.04
CA VAL A 18 6.83 1.13 9.89
C VAL A 18 7.79 0.69 8.79
N ILE A 19 8.19 -0.58 8.76
CA ILE A 19 9.05 -1.12 7.70
C ILE A 19 8.38 -0.95 6.34
N MET A 20 7.10 -1.29 6.23
CA MET A 20 6.32 -1.12 5.01
C MET A 20 6.30 0.34 4.55
N ALA A 21 6.05 1.29 5.46
CA ALA A 21 6.00 2.72 5.13
C ALA A 21 7.36 3.26 4.65
N VAL A 22 8.45 2.84 5.29
CA VAL A 22 9.82 3.21 4.87
C VAL A 22 10.11 2.63 3.49
N LEU A 23 9.83 1.35 3.26
CA LEU A 23 10.04 0.72 1.96
C LEU A 23 9.18 1.37 0.87
N ALA A 24 7.92 1.70 1.14
CA ALA A 24 7.06 2.40 0.20
C ALA A 24 7.62 3.78 -0.17
N GLY A 25 8.11 4.55 0.80
CA GLY A 25 8.78 5.83 0.53
C GLY A 25 10.02 5.68 -0.35
N LEU A 26 10.85 4.66 -0.11
CA LEU A 26 12.06 4.42 -0.91
C LEU A 26 11.72 3.88 -2.30
N VAL A 27 10.88 2.85 -2.38
CA VAL A 27 10.61 2.12 -3.62
C VAL A 27 9.69 2.93 -4.54
N PHE A 28 8.55 3.38 -4.02
CA PHE A 28 7.60 4.16 -4.81
C PHE A 28 8.04 5.61 -4.92
N GLY A 29 8.18 6.30 -3.79
CA GLY A 29 8.40 7.75 -3.78
C GLY A 29 9.73 8.20 -4.39
N MET A 30 10.80 7.41 -4.26
CA MET A 30 12.11 7.79 -4.79
C MET A 30 12.47 7.16 -6.14
N TYR A 31 11.81 6.07 -6.53
CA TYR A 31 12.18 5.33 -7.75
C TYR A 31 11.01 5.18 -8.73
N PHE A 32 9.90 4.55 -8.34
CA PHE A 32 8.81 4.26 -9.28
C PHE A 32 8.02 5.49 -9.72
N ASP A 33 7.85 6.49 -8.86
CA ASP A 33 7.14 7.74 -9.21
C ASP A 33 7.80 8.45 -10.39
N GLY A 34 9.15 8.50 -10.39
CA GLY A 34 9.91 9.03 -11.50
C GLY A 34 9.72 8.25 -12.81
N LEU A 35 9.71 6.90 -12.75
CA LEU A 35 9.48 6.07 -13.95
C LEU A 35 8.05 6.20 -14.48
N MET A 36 7.06 6.28 -13.59
CA MET A 36 5.65 6.40 -13.96
C MET A 36 5.29 7.77 -14.55
N SER A 37 6.11 8.80 -14.29
CA SER A 37 5.94 10.14 -14.88
C SER A 37 6.44 10.23 -16.31
N LEU A 38 7.17 9.23 -16.84
CA LEU A 38 7.67 9.21 -18.22
C LEU A 38 6.53 8.82 -19.17
N GLU A 39 6.18 9.74 -20.08
CA GLU A 39 5.13 9.51 -21.09
C GLU A 39 5.66 8.74 -22.31
N ASP A 40 6.96 8.91 -22.63
CA ASP A 40 7.60 8.25 -23.76
C ASP A 40 8.13 6.87 -23.37
N ALA A 41 7.67 5.84 -24.08
CA ALA A 41 8.04 4.44 -23.83
C ALA A 41 9.53 4.18 -24.03
N GLY A 42 10.16 4.86 -24.99
CA GLY A 42 11.61 4.75 -25.25
C GLY A 42 12.43 5.33 -24.10
N GLN A 43 12.01 6.48 -23.56
CA GLN A 43 12.66 7.07 -22.38
C GLN A 43 12.51 6.20 -21.14
N LEU A 44 11.35 5.56 -20.96
CA LEU A 44 11.13 4.60 -19.88
C LEU A 44 12.12 3.42 -19.96
N VAL A 45 12.23 2.79 -21.13
CA VAL A 45 13.16 1.68 -21.35
C VAL A 45 14.60 2.13 -21.10
N GLN A 46 15.03 3.27 -21.66
CA GLN A 46 16.37 3.81 -21.44
C GLN A 46 16.65 4.11 -19.95
N ALA A 47 15.68 4.63 -19.21
CA ALA A 47 15.82 4.89 -17.79
C ALA A 47 16.02 3.60 -16.97
N ILE A 48 15.33 2.51 -17.35
CA ILE A 48 15.49 1.19 -16.71
C ILE A 48 16.79 0.53 -17.13
N GLU A 49 17.16 0.60 -18.41
CA GLU A 49 18.44 0.07 -18.94
C GLU A 49 19.66 0.72 -18.29
N ALA A 50 19.57 2.00 -17.95
CA ALA A 50 20.65 2.72 -17.27
C ALA A 50 21.00 2.10 -15.91
N ASP A 51 20.04 1.50 -15.20
CA ASP A 51 20.28 0.74 -13.97
C ASP A 51 19.21 -0.37 -13.77
N VAL A 52 19.35 -1.46 -14.52
CA VAL A 52 18.49 -2.66 -14.40
C VAL A 52 18.54 -3.25 -12.98
N SER A 53 19.68 -3.10 -12.29
CA SER A 53 19.84 -3.61 -10.94
C SER A 53 18.95 -2.85 -9.96
N ALA A 54 18.87 -1.52 -10.08
CA ALA A 54 17.95 -0.71 -9.26
C ALA A 54 16.49 -1.13 -9.46
N PHE A 55 16.04 -1.38 -10.69
CA PHE A 55 14.69 -1.85 -10.96
C PHE A 55 14.42 -3.22 -10.32
N ARG A 56 15.39 -4.14 -10.38
CA ARG A 56 15.28 -5.45 -9.71
C ARG A 56 15.17 -5.32 -8.19
N TRP A 57 16.02 -4.49 -7.57
CA TRP A 57 15.95 -4.25 -6.12
C TRP A 57 14.66 -3.54 -5.71
N ALA A 58 14.16 -2.61 -6.52
CA ALA A 58 12.88 -1.98 -6.29
C ALA A 58 11.71 -2.98 -6.38
N THR A 59 11.78 -3.95 -7.33
CA THR A 59 10.81 -5.06 -7.39
C THR A 59 10.86 -5.94 -6.14
N VAL A 60 12.06 -6.26 -5.63
CA VAL A 60 12.22 -6.97 -4.35
C VAL A 60 11.65 -6.13 -3.20
N GLY A 61 11.84 -4.81 -3.22
CA GLY A 61 11.25 -3.89 -2.25
C GLY A 61 9.72 -3.98 -2.21
N TRP A 62 9.05 -4.06 -3.37
CA TRP A 62 7.62 -4.31 -3.46
C TRP A 62 7.20 -5.66 -2.85
N LEU A 63 7.97 -6.73 -3.05
CA LEU A 63 7.73 -8.01 -2.40
C LEU A 63 7.87 -7.92 -0.87
N MET A 64 8.83 -7.15 -0.38
CA MET A 64 8.99 -6.92 1.06
C MET A 64 7.84 -6.10 1.64
N ILE A 65 7.32 -5.10 0.90
CA ILE A 65 6.10 -4.36 1.25
C ILE A 65 4.93 -5.36 1.39
N LEU A 66 4.72 -6.23 0.41
CA LEU A 66 3.67 -7.27 0.44
C LEU A 66 3.80 -8.18 1.67
N LEU A 67 5.00 -8.67 1.98
CA LEU A 67 5.22 -9.57 3.11
C LEU A 67 4.96 -8.87 4.45
N THR A 68 5.42 -7.64 4.61
CA THR A 68 5.17 -6.86 5.83
C THR A 68 3.69 -6.49 5.96
N ASP A 69 2.99 -6.30 4.86
CA ASP A 69 1.55 -6.04 4.84
C ASP A 69 0.73 -7.25 5.32
N LEU A 70 1.11 -8.47 4.92
CA LEU A 70 0.50 -9.71 5.43
C LEU A 70 0.74 -9.90 6.94
N VAL A 71 1.94 -9.55 7.43
CA VAL A 71 2.21 -9.57 8.88
C VAL A 71 1.34 -8.54 9.60
N ALA A 72 1.17 -7.34 9.03
CA ALA A 72 0.27 -6.33 9.59
C ALA A 72 -1.19 -6.80 9.59
N ALA A 73 -1.67 -7.45 8.53
CA ALA A 73 -3.01 -8.01 8.44
C ALA A 73 -3.27 -9.02 9.56
N TRP A 74 -2.35 -9.98 9.74
CA TRP A 74 -2.41 -10.96 10.82
C TRP A 74 -2.38 -10.29 12.20
N GLY A 75 -1.47 -9.35 12.40
CA GLY A 75 -1.26 -8.71 13.70
C GLY A 75 -2.44 -7.84 14.11
N LEU A 76 -2.99 -7.02 13.20
CA LEU A 76 -4.18 -6.19 13.46
C LEU A 76 -5.40 -7.07 13.78
N HIS A 77 -5.63 -8.14 12.99
CA HIS A 77 -6.71 -9.10 13.31
C HIS A 77 -6.54 -9.69 14.71
N ARG A 78 -5.35 -10.19 15.06
CA ARG A 78 -5.08 -10.79 16.37
C ARG A 78 -5.24 -9.79 17.51
N TYR A 79 -4.84 -8.53 17.29
CA TYR A 79 -4.86 -7.48 18.30
C TYR A 79 -6.29 -7.05 18.66
N TYR A 80 -7.18 -6.92 17.64
CA TYR A 80 -8.54 -6.41 17.82
C TYR A 80 -9.60 -7.51 17.93
N ARG A 81 -9.28 -8.79 17.74
CA ARG A 81 -10.26 -9.89 17.73
C ARG A 81 -11.05 -10.04 19.04
N GLU A 82 -10.47 -9.69 20.19
CA GLU A 82 -11.16 -9.78 21.48
C GLU A 82 -12.16 -8.61 21.67
N GLN A 83 -11.90 -7.48 21.04
CA GLN A 83 -12.77 -6.30 21.12
C GLN A 83 -14.03 -6.47 20.24
N ALA A 84 -13.87 -6.91 19.00
CA ALA A 84 -14.96 -7.10 18.04
C ALA A 84 -14.57 -8.20 17.04
N PRO A 85 -14.81 -9.50 17.33
CA PRO A 85 -14.30 -10.63 16.54
C PRO A 85 -14.66 -10.58 15.06
N ALA A 86 -15.93 -10.33 14.73
CA ALA A 86 -16.41 -10.30 13.35
C ALA A 86 -15.83 -9.13 12.55
N VAL A 87 -15.76 -7.94 13.16
CA VAL A 87 -15.22 -6.75 12.48
C VAL A 87 -13.72 -6.88 12.29
N ALA A 88 -12.99 -7.38 13.29
CA ALA A 88 -11.56 -7.61 13.21
C ALA A 88 -11.22 -8.67 12.14
N GLN A 89 -12.05 -9.70 11.99
CA GLN A 89 -11.90 -10.71 10.95
C GLN A 89 -12.12 -10.11 9.56
N LEU A 90 -13.21 -9.38 9.37
CA LEU A 90 -13.53 -8.74 8.10
C LEU A 90 -12.45 -7.71 7.70
N MET A 91 -12.01 -6.88 8.64
CA MET A 91 -10.93 -5.94 8.47
C MET A 91 -9.63 -6.63 8.01
N GLY A 92 -9.26 -7.75 8.66
CA GLY A 92 -8.09 -8.55 8.27
C GLY A 92 -8.23 -9.14 6.86
N TRP A 93 -9.41 -9.63 6.48
CA TRP A 93 -9.65 -10.17 5.14
C TRP A 93 -9.53 -9.11 4.05
N PHE A 94 -10.06 -7.91 4.25
CA PHE A 94 -9.89 -6.83 3.27
C PHE A 94 -8.41 -6.48 3.06
N ARG A 95 -7.59 -6.48 4.11
CA ARG A 95 -6.14 -6.27 3.96
C ARG A 95 -5.46 -7.42 3.22
N VAL A 96 -5.81 -8.67 3.51
CA VAL A 96 -5.28 -9.84 2.78
C VAL A 96 -5.70 -9.82 1.30
N LEU A 97 -6.95 -9.45 1.01
CA LEU A 97 -7.42 -9.29 -0.38
C LEU A 97 -6.66 -8.18 -1.11
N TYR A 98 -6.44 -7.04 -0.46
CA TYR A 98 -5.57 -5.98 -0.99
C TYR A 98 -4.17 -6.52 -1.29
N SER A 99 -3.55 -7.23 -0.34
CA SER A 99 -2.23 -7.84 -0.54
C SER A 99 -2.21 -8.84 -1.70
N ALA A 100 -3.29 -9.60 -1.91
CA ALA A 100 -3.40 -10.51 -3.05
C ALA A 100 -3.48 -9.74 -4.39
N VAL A 101 -4.22 -8.63 -4.45
CA VAL A 101 -4.25 -7.76 -5.64
C VAL A 101 -2.89 -7.11 -5.88
N LEU A 102 -2.21 -6.65 -4.83
CA LEU A 102 -0.84 -6.13 -4.92
C LEU A 102 0.13 -7.19 -5.46
N ALA A 103 0.01 -8.45 -5.02
CA ALA A 103 0.84 -9.55 -5.54
C ALA A 103 0.67 -9.74 -7.05
N VAL A 104 -0.57 -9.64 -7.56
CA VAL A 104 -0.86 -9.68 -9.00
C VAL A 104 -0.23 -8.48 -9.72
N ALA A 105 -0.35 -7.28 -9.16
CA ALA A 105 0.28 -6.08 -9.71
C ALA A 105 1.80 -6.24 -9.80
N ILE A 106 2.47 -6.69 -8.73
CA ILE A 106 3.92 -6.95 -8.70
C ILE A 106 4.32 -7.92 -9.81
N GLY A 107 3.47 -8.87 -10.18
CA GLY A 107 3.71 -9.79 -11.28
C GLY A 107 3.93 -9.11 -12.64
N CYS A 108 3.48 -7.87 -12.84
CA CYS A 108 3.77 -7.10 -14.05
C CYS A 108 5.24 -6.63 -14.12
N LEU A 109 5.92 -6.43 -12.99
CA LEU A 109 7.28 -5.86 -12.97
C LEU A 109 8.34 -6.78 -13.60
N PRO A 110 8.36 -8.11 -13.36
CA PRO A 110 9.23 -9.00 -14.13
C PRO A 110 8.97 -8.97 -15.64
N LEU A 111 7.71 -8.72 -16.08
CA LEU A 111 7.40 -8.62 -17.51
C LEU A 111 8.02 -7.37 -18.14
N VAL A 112 8.12 -6.25 -17.40
CA VAL A 112 8.90 -5.07 -17.83
C VAL A 112 10.35 -5.47 -18.11
N LEU A 113 10.98 -6.24 -17.21
CA LEU A 113 12.36 -6.69 -17.40
C LEU A 113 12.54 -7.59 -18.63
N LEU A 114 11.57 -8.48 -18.94
CA LEU A 114 11.62 -9.31 -20.14
C LEU A 114 11.69 -8.46 -21.43
N VAL A 115 10.99 -7.32 -21.45
CA VAL A 115 11.03 -6.38 -22.58
C VAL A 115 12.37 -5.64 -22.62
N VAL A 116 12.79 -5.07 -21.49
CA VAL A 116 14.02 -4.28 -21.36
C VAL A 116 15.25 -5.13 -21.72
N GLU A 117 15.28 -6.41 -21.32
CA GLU A 117 16.36 -7.34 -21.62
C GLU A 117 16.29 -7.97 -23.03
N GLY A 118 15.33 -7.52 -23.86
CA GLY A 118 15.20 -7.98 -25.25
C GLY A 118 14.71 -9.42 -25.40
N GLN A 119 14.20 -10.06 -24.35
CA GLN A 119 13.76 -11.46 -24.37
C GLN A 119 12.47 -11.67 -25.16
N LEU A 120 11.69 -10.61 -25.42
CA LEU A 120 10.48 -10.63 -26.26
C LEU A 120 10.70 -10.08 -27.67
N GLY A 121 11.97 -9.91 -28.09
CA GLY A 121 12.35 -9.28 -29.35
C GLY A 121 12.67 -7.79 -29.18
N ALA A 122 13.55 -7.28 -30.05
CA ALA A 122 13.96 -5.87 -30.01
C ALA A 122 12.84 -4.93 -30.48
N GLY A 123 12.74 -3.72 -29.88
CA GLY A 123 11.93 -2.62 -30.39
C GLY A 123 10.45 -2.64 -29.98
N GLN A 124 10.14 -3.08 -28.75
CA GLN A 124 8.77 -3.03 -28.22
C GLN A 124 8.68 -2.25 -26.89
N PRO A 125 9.20 -1.01 -26.82
CA PRO A 125 9.18 -0.23 -25.58
C PRO A 125 7.76 0.02 -25.04
N GLU A 126 6.74 0.04 -25.91
CA GLU A 126 5.33 0.20 -25.53
C GLU A 126 4.83 -0.96 -24.66
N LEU A 127 5.39 -2.17 -24.81
CA LEU A 127 5.05 -3.29 -23.92
C LEU A 127 5.60 -3.08 -22.51
N ALA A 128 6.80 -2.53 -22.34
CA ALA A 128 7.34 -2.20 -21.03
C ALA A 128 6.46 -1.17 -20.34
N GLN A 129 6.04 -0.13 -21.06
CA GLN A 129 5.14 0.88 -20.57
C GLN A 129 3.76 0.29 -20.21
N LEU A 130 3.21 -0.59 -21.06
CA LEU A 130 1.94 -1.28 -20.79
C LEU A 130 2.01 -2.10 -19.51
N PHE A 131 3.08 -2.86 -19.28
CA PHE A 131 3.23 -3.66 -18.07
C PHE A 131 3.42 -2.79 -16.83
N LEU A 132 4.17 -1.68 -16.91
CA LEU A 132 4.31 -0.75 -15.81
C LEU A 132 2.98 -0.05 -15.48
N GLN A 133 2.22 0.35 -16.48
CA GLN A 133 0.86 0.89 -16.30
C GLN A 133 -0.08 -0.18 -15.73
N GLY A 134 0.05 -1.45 -16.18
CA GLY A 134 -0.69 -2.58 -15.63
C GLY A 134 -0.44 -2.74 -14.13
N PHE A 135 0.83 -2.67 -13.70
CA PHE A 135 1.17 -2.64 -12.27
C PHE A 135 0.40 -1.54 -11.54
N SER A 136 0.48 -0.30 -12.03
CA SER A 136 -0.15 0.86 -11.39
C SER A 136 -1.67 0.73 -11.31
N GLN A 137 -2.32 0.32 -12.41
CA GLN A 137 -3.78 0.19 -12.47
C GLN A 137 -4.31 -0.94 -11.57
N ILE A 138 -3.65 -2.11 -11.57
CA ILE A 138 -4.05 -3.23 -10.71
C ILE A 138 -3.85 -2.85 -9.24
N TRP A 139 -2.73 -2.24 -8.89
CA TRP A 139 -2.48 -1.77 -7.54
C TRP A 139 -3.51 -0.73 -7.10
N SER A 140 -3.85 0.24 -7.95
CA SER A 140 -4.90 1.25 -7.72
C SER A 140 -6.24 0.61 -7.37
N LEU A 141 -6.67 -0.43 -8.09
CA LEU A 141 -7.88 -1.20 -7.75
C LEU A 141 -7.77 -1.86 -6.37
N GLY A 142 -6.59 -2.36 -6.02
CA GLY A 142 -6.32 -2.90 -4.69
C GLY A 142 -6.50 -1.86 -3.58
N LEU A 143 -6.10 -0.62 -3.81
CA LEU A 143 -6.20 0.47 -2.83
C LEU A 143 -7.66 0.83 -2.47
N ILE A 144 -8.64 0.49 -3.32
CA ILE A 144 -10.06 0.59 -2.95
C ILE A 144 -10.39 -0.39 -1.81
N LEU A 145 -9.90 -1.64 -1.90
CA LEU A 145 -10.09 -2.65 -0.85
C LEU A 145 -9.35 -2.24 0.43
N PHE A 146 -8.16 -1.65 0.28
CA PHE A 146 -7.40 -1.10 1.39
C PHE A 146 -8.16 0.05 2.08
N GLY A 147 -8.87 0.89 1.33
CA GLY A 147 -9.75 1.91 1.86
C GLY A 147 -10.84 1.32 2.77
N VAL A 148 -11.49 0.23 2.34
CA VAL A 148 -12.48 -0.49 3.18
C VAL A 148 -11.82 -1.06 4.44
N HIS A 149 -10.60 -1.64 4.32
CA HIS A 149 -9.83 -2.09 5.48
C HIS A 149 -9.62 -0.95 6.48
N LEU A 150 -9.19 0.23 6.03
CA LEU A 150 -8.96 1.39 6.90
C LEU A 150 -10.24 1.91 7.57
N LEU A 151 -11.39 1.87 6.89
CA LEU A 151 -12.68 2.24 7.51
C LEU A 151 -13.01 1.31 8.67
N LEU A 152 -12.88 0.00 8.49
CA LEU A 152 -13.12 -0.97 9.55
C LEU A 152 -12.10 -0.82 10.69
N LEU A 153 -10.83 -0.63 10.36
CA LEU A 153 -9.75 -0.41 11.32
C LEU A 153 -9.97 0.89 12.10
N GLY A 154 -10.36 1.98 11.45
CA GLY A 154 -10.65 3.25 12.08
C GLY A 154 -11.77 3.14 13.13
N GLY A 155 -12.82 2.37 12.83
CA GLY A 155 -13.87 2.03 13.78
C GLY A 155 -13.37 1.22 15.00
N LEU A 156 -12.45 0.29 14.80
CA LEU A 156 -11.86 -0.51 15.87
C LEU A 156 -10.87 0.31 16.74
N VAL A 157 -10.15 1.23 16.14
CA VAL A 157 -9.16 2.10 16.83
C VAL A 157 -9.87 3.19 17.62
N TYR A 158 -11.01 3.70 17.12
CA TYR A 158 -11.74 4.76 17.77
C TYR A 158 -12.16 4.37 19.20
N GLY A 159 -11.69 5.12 20.20
CA GLY A 159 -11.85 4.73 21.59
C GLY A 159 -11.87 5.90 22.57
N PRO A 160 -11.82 5.63 23.88
CA PRO A 160 -12.03 6.63 24.91
C PRO A 160 -10.92 7.67 25.04
N THR A 161 -9.68 7.33 24.62
CA THR A 161 -8.55 8.27 24.73
C THR A 161 -8.50 9.23 23.56
N VAL A 162 -7.96 10.43 23.77
CA VAL A 162 -7.78 11.44 22.71
C VAL A 162 -6.97 10.88 21.54
N MET A 163 -5.88 10.15 21.83
CA MET A 163 -5.05 9.54 20.79
C MET A 163 -5.85 8.55 19.92
N GLN A 164 -6.66 7.67 20.53
CA GLN A 164 -7.47 6.71 19.80
C GLN A 164 -8.54 7.40 18.94
N ARG A 165 -9.11 8.52 19.41
CA ARG A 165 -10.07 9.31 18.62
C ARG A 165 -9.38 9.94 17.41
N ILE A 166 -8.21 10.57 17.60
CA ILE A 166 -7.46 11.17 16.51
C ILE A 166 -7.08 10.11 15.48
N LEU A 167 -6.46 8.99 15.90
CA LEU A 167 -6.06 7.92 15.01
C LEU A 167 -7.25 7.29 14.28
N GLY A 168 -8.35 7.02 15.02
CA GLY A 168 -9.57 6.47 14.43
C GLY A 168 -10.14 7.38 13.35
N VAL A 169 -10.22 8.71 13.60
CA VAL A 169 -10.71 9.69 12.61
C VAL A 169 -9.76 9.78 11.40
N LEU A 170 -8.44 9.82 11.62
CA LEU A 170 -7.48 9.84 10.51
C LEU A 170 -7.60 8.60 9.63
N LEU A 171 -7.77 7.41 10.23
CA LEU A 171 -7.97 6.17 9.49
C LEU A 171 -9.29 6.16 8.71
N LEU A 172 -10.38 6.69 9.29
CA LEU A 172 -11.66 6.82 8.58
C LEU A 172 -11.56 7.77 7.41
N ILE A 173 -10.94 8.95 7.58
CA ILE A 173 -10.71 9.92 6.50
C ILE A 173 -9.81 9.30 5.45
N GLY A 174 -8.71 8.62 5.86
CA GLY A 174 -7.81 7.93 4.95
C GLY A 174 -8.51 6.85 4.13
N GLY A 175 -9.34 6.03 4.78
CA GLY A 175 -10.11 4.98 4.10
C GLY A 175 -11.07 5.53 3.05
N LEU A 176 -11.81 6.59 3.37
CA LEU A 176 -12.65 7.30 2.40
C LEU A 176 -11.80 7.91 1.28
N GLY A 177 -10.65 8.49 1.62
CA GLY A 177 -9.72 9.09 0.66
C GLY A 177 -9.26 8.06 -0.38
N TYR A 178 -8.76 6.90 0.05
CA TYR A 178 -8.36 5.82 -0.86
C TYR A 178 -9.52 5.39 -1.78
N MET A 179 -10.72 5.22 -1.25
CA MET A 179 -11.88 4.84 -2.07
C MET A 179 -12.23 5.92 -3.09
N VAL A 180 -12.31 7.19 -2.67
CA VAL A 180 -12.70 8.31 -3.56
C VAL A 180 -11.66 8.52 -4.66
N VAL A 181 -10.37 8.52 -4.32
CA VAL A 181 -9.29 8.76 -5.29
C VAL A 181 -9.23 7.64 -6.32
N HIS A 182 -9.13 6.38 -5.86
CA HIS A 182 -8.90 5.27 -6.78
C HIS A 182 -10.17 4.84 -7.53
N LEU A 183 -11.34 4.85 -6.89
CA LEU A 183 -12.59 4.57 -7.57
C LEU A 183 -12.97 5.72 -8.52
N GLY A 184 -12.76 6.97 -8.09
CA GLY A 184 -12.98 8.16 -8.91
C GLY A 184 -12.08 8.17 -10.13
N GLY A 185 -10.78 7.87 -9.98
CA GLY A 185 -9.82 7.76 -11.09
C GLY A 185 -10.21 6.69 -12.12
N PHE A 186 -10.75 5.57 -11.64
CA PHE A 186 -11.20 4.47 -12.50
C PHE A 186 -12.52 4.80 -13.24
N LEU A 187 -13.51 5.37 -12.54
CA LEU A 187 -14.85 5.61 -13.09
C LEU A 187 -14.95 6.90 -13.92
N VAL A 188 -14.16 7.93 -13.58
CA VAL A 188 -14.24 9.27 -14.20
C VAL A 188 -12.85 9.76 -14.61
N PRO A 189 -12.21 9.13 -15.63
CA PRO A 189 -10.86 9.52 -16.06
C PRO A 189 -10.77 11.00 -16.50
N SER A 190 -11.88 11.56 -16.97
CA SER A 190 -11.97 12.98 -17.37
C SER A 190 -11.82 13.97 -16.20
N ALA A 191 -11.97 13.51 -14.95
CA ALA A 191 -11.81 14.30 -13.75
C ALA A 191 -10.41 14.15 -13.08
N SER A 192 -9.40 13.68 -13.82
CA SER A 192 -8.07 13.37 -13.31
C SER A 192 -7.43 14.51 -12.52
N SER A 193 -7.53 15.76 -12.99
CA SER A 193 -7.00 16.93 -12.30
C SER A 193 -7.70 17.21 -10.96
N THR A 194 -9.03 17.03 -10.93
CA THR A 194 -9.81 17.18 -9.68
C THR A 194 -9.46 16.07 -8.68
N ILE A 195 -9.31 14.84 -9.16
CA ILE A 195 -8.94 13.69 -8.35
C ILE A 195 -7.53 13.87 -7.77
N ALA A 196 -6.55 14.32 -8.57
CA ALA A 196 -5.21 14.63 -8.10
C ALA A 196 -5.19 15.75 -7.04
N ALA A 197 -6.05 16.78 -7.19
CA ALA A 197 -6.20 17.81 -6.16
C ALA A 197 -6.79 17.25 -4.85
N ILE A 198 -7.79 16.36 -4.92
CA ILE A 198 -8.36 15.66 -3.76
C ILE A 198 -7.29 14.78 -3.10
N GLU A 199 -6.54 14.02 -3.89
CA GLU A 199 -5.46 13.15 -3.41
C GLU A 199 -4.39 13.95 -2.66
N SER A 200 -3.95 15.08 -3.20
CA SER A 200 -2.94 15.94 -2.56
C SER A 200 -3.38 16.45 -1.18
N VAL A 201 -4.67 16.74 -0.99
CA VAL A 201 -5.24 17.15 0.30
C VAL A 201 -5.36 15.97 1.27
N LEU A 202 -5.76 14.79 0.76
CA LEU A 202 -6.01 13.61 1.58
C LEU A 202 -4.73 12.79 1.87
N MET A 203 -3.63 13.03 1.15
CA MET A 203 -2.35 12.32 1.34
C MET A 203 -1.89 12.32 2.80
N ALA A 204 -1.96 13.48 3.47
CA ALA A 204 -1.52 13.60 4.87
C ALA A 204 -2.37 12.72 5.82
N PRO A 205 -3.70 12.78 5.87
CA PRO A 205 -4.48 11.89 6.72
C PRO A 205 -4.36 10.42 6.32
N MET A 206 -4.24 10.09 5.02
CA MET A 206 -4.03 8.73 4.54
C MET A 206 -2.75 8.12 5.10
N MET A 207 -1.65 8.87 5.08
CA MET A 207 -0.36 8.41 5.59
C MET A 207 -0.28 8.45 7.13
N LEU A 208 -0.71 9.57 7.75
CA LEU A 208 -0.59 9.76 9.19
C LEU A 208 -1.46 8.81 10.02
N GLY A 209 -2.59 8.37 9.48
CA GLY A 209 -3.48 7.41 10.15
C GLY A 209 -2.78 6.08 10.43
N GLU A 210 -2.16 5.47 9.42
CA GLU A 210 -1.49 4.18 9.55
C GLU A 210 -0.15 4.29 10.29
N VAL A 211 0.69 5.24 9.90
CA VAL A 211 2.00 5.46 10.55
C VAL A 211 1.81 5.86 12.02
N GLY A 212 0.84 6.73 12.32
CA GLY A 212 0.49 7.09 13.69
C GLY A 212 0.01 5.90 14.51
N LEU A 213 -0.83 5.03 13.93
CA LEU A 213 -1.25 3.79 14.56
C LEU A 213 -0.05 2.86 14.82
N ALA A 214 0.88 2.73 13.88
CA ALA A 214 2.07 1.92 14.04
C ALA A 214 2.89 2.36 15.23
N PHE A 215 3.18 3.65 15.35
CA PHE A 215 3.89 4.19 16.51
C PHE A 215 3.10 4.00 17.81
N TRP A 216 1.79 4.20 17.78
CA TRP A 216 0.98 3.97 18.96
C TRP A 216 1.05 2.50 19.42
N LEU A 217 0.97 1.51 18.51
CA LEU A 217 1.11 0.09 18.81
C LEU A 217 2.51 -0.27 19.37
N LEU A 218 3.57 0.36 18.85
CA LEU A 218 4.95 0.14 19.30
C LEU A 218 5.18 0.59 20.74
N PHE A 219 4.63 1.76 21.10
CA PHE A 219 4.95 2.44 22.36
C PHE A 219 3.85 2.36 23.41
N ARG A 220 2.66 1.84 23.07
CA ARG A 220 1.58 1.67 24.04
C ARG A 220 2.01 0.82 25.21
N ARG A 221 1.86 1.35 26.42
CA ARG A 221 1.99 0.58 27.65
C ARG A 221 0.65 -0.06 27.96
N GLU A 222 0.61 -1.38 28.11
CA GLU A 222 -0.53 -2.07 28.70
C GLU A 222 -0.53 -1.75 30.20
N LYS A 223 -1.68 -1.34 30.70
CA LYS A 223 -1.93 -1.18 32.14
C LYS A 223 -2.23 -2.52 32.75
#